data_b53216fa34cb34d723a474b01bf489e2
#
_entry.id   b53216fa34cb34d723a474b01bf489e2
#
_cell.length_a   1.000
_cell.length_b   1.000
_cell.length_c   1.000
_cell.angle_alpha   90.00
_cell.angle_beta   90.00
_cell.angle_gamma   90.00
#
_symmetry.space_group_name_H-M   'P 1'
#
loop_
_entity.id
_entity.type
_entity.pdbx_description
1 polymer ?
#
loop_
_entity_poly.entity_id
_entity_poly.type
_entity_poly.pdbx_seq_one_letter_code
_entity_poly.pdbx_strand_id
1 'polypeptide(L)'
;MSDSKSGEGISVYCNSTLNTGDKALYRNGEAISGCLAFQTTLISRYFLGQYFWVIMASFAILFGCYYVYSCVAATKGKFTIGMVMHGVWCRYGFLIKQLVSRDFKTKYKRSVLGYLWSFLNPLMTMMVQYIVFSQLFRSNIENFPVYLLSGIVLFSFFTESVGQGLTAILANASLITKVYVPKYIYPVTKVVSSSINLFISLIPLMIVVLLTGQRITKAILLIPFPLICLLIFCIGMTFMLCTSEVFFRDTQYLWGVATLAWTYATPLFYPENIIPDRFKFIQTYNPMYHYIKFIRIILIDGVSPTPEEYLYCLLFSFGTLIVGAWIFKKFQ
;
A
#
# COMPACT_ATOMS: atom_id res chain seq x y z
N MET A 1 -21.59 3.79 -52.93
CA MET A 1 -20.14 3.98 -53.11
C MET A 1 -19.68 5.02 -52.07
N SER A 2 -19.70 4.67 -50.78
CA SER A 2 -19.31 5.59 -49.69
C SER A 2 -19.04 4.85 -48.36
N ASP A 3 -18.35 3.70 -48.36
CA ASP A 3 -18.07 2.99 -47.12
C ASP A 3 -16.63 2.45 -46.98
N SER A 4 -15.67 2.93 -47.80
CA SER A 4 -14.28 2.44 -47.72
C SER A 4 -13.29 3.34 -47.01
N LYS A 5 -13.69 4.52 -46.52
CA LYS A 5 -12.74 5.48 -45.88
C LYS A 5 -12.62 5.40 -44.36
N SER A 6 -13.53 4.74 -43.65
CA SER A 6 -13.45 4.61 -42.20
C SER A 6 -12.50 3.48 -41.74
N GLY A 7 -12.26 2.48 -42.59
CA GLY A 7 -11.39 1.36 -42.28
C GLY A 7 -9.88 1.67 -42.40
N GLU A 8 -9.52 2.55 -43.33
CA GLU A 8 -8.10 2.89 -43.55
C GLU A 8 -7.50 3.78 -42.43
N GLY A 9 -8.32 4.65 -41.85
CA GLY A 9 -7.87 5.51 -40.73
C GLY A 9 -7.50 4.73 -39.47
N ILE A 10 -8.22 3.62 -39.22
CA ILE A 10 -7.97 2.79 -38.02
C ILE A 10 -6.75 1.89 -38.22
N SER A 11 -6.50 1.41 -39.45
CA SER A 11 -5.33 0.59 -39.77
C SER A 11 -4.03 1.38 -39.73
N VAL A 12 -4.04 2.68 -40.05
CA VAL A 12 -2.89 3.55 -40.02
C VAL A 12 -2.50 3.90 -38.58
N TYR A 13 -3.47 4.06 -37.67
CA TYR A 13 -3.20 4.35 -36.26
C TYR A 13 -2.63 3.13 -35.50
N CYS A 14 -3.09 1.92 -35.82
CA CYS A 14 -2.52 0.69 -35.25
C CYS A 14 -1.07 0.42 -35.74
N ASN A 15 -0.75 0.80 -36.98
CA ASN A 15 0.58 0.54 -37.54
C ASN A 15 1.69 1.46 -37.00
N SER A 16 1.35 2.63 -36.43
CA SER A 16 2.34 3.59 -35.94
C SER A 16 2.78 3.35 -34.49
N THR A 17 2.08 2.50 -33.75
CA THR A 17 2.34 2.26 -32.31
C THR A 17 2.81 0.85 -31.98
N LEU A 18 2.90 -0.05 -32.95
CA LEU A 18 3.28 -1.46 -32.75
C LEU A 18 4.76 -1.70 -33.04
N ASN A 19 5.43 -2.28 -32.08
CA ASN A 19 6.83 -2.71 -32.19
C ASN A 19 6.92 -3.95 -33.09
N THR A 20 8.05 -4.18 -33.73
CA THR A 20 8.29 -5.21 -34.75
C THR A 20 7.95 -6.66 -34.33
N GLY A 21 7.87 -6.94 -33.02
CA GLY A 21 7.48 -8.25 -32.47
C GLY A 21 5.99 -8.57 -32.60
N ASP A 22 5.14 -7.54 -32.61
CA ASP A 22 3.69 -7.73 -32.64
C ASP A 22 3.14 -7.97 -34.06
N LYS A 23 3.93 -7.67 -35.10
CA LYS A 23 3.53 -7.92 -36.50
C LYS A 23 3.37 -9.41 -36.87
N ALA A 24 3.99 -10.30 -36.10
CA ALA A 24 3.89 -11.74 -36.32
C ALA A 24 2.56 -12.31 -35.78
N LEU A 25 1.96 -11.74 -34.78
CA LEU A 25 0.68 -12.13 -34.15
C LEU A 25 -0.54 -11.73 -35.03
N TYR A 26 -0.35 -10.71 -35.87
CA TYR A 26 -1.43 -10.19 -36.75
C TYR A 26 -1.73 -11.05 -37.97
N ARG A 27 -1.04 -12.15 -38.19
CA ARG A 27 -1.14 -12.93 -39.41
C ARG A 27 -2.33 -13.90 -39.47
N ASN A 28 -3.02 -14.18 -38.34
CA ASN A 28 -4.03 -15.24 -38.22
C ASN A 28 -5.38 -14.79 -37.63
N GLY A 29 -5.93 -13.64 -38.02
CA GLY A 29 -7.30 -13.28 -37.64
C GLY A 29 -7.57 -12.93 -36.17
N GLU A 30 -6.62 -13.11 -35.26
CA GLU A 30 -6.72 -12.73 -33.83
C GLU A 30 -6.48 -11.23 -33.59
N ALA A 31 -6.09 -10.51 -34.62
CA ALA A 31 -5.80 -9.08 -34.61
C ALA A 31 -6.98 -8.22 -34.13
N ILE A 32 -8.21 -8.61 -34.48
CA ILE A 32 -9.42 -7.83 -34.21
C ILE A 32 -9.76 -7.88 -32.71
N SER A 33 -9.59 -9.03 -32.08
CA SER A 33 -9.85 -9.19 -30.65
C SER A 33 -8.81 -8.47 -29.77
N GLY A 34 -7.53 -8.49 -30.18
CA GLY A 34 -6.45 -7.77 -29.52
C GLY A 34 -6.60 -6.24 -29.62
N CYS A 35 -6.96 -5.73 -30.81
CA CYS A 35 -7.20 -4.30 -31.02
C CYS A 35 -8.44 -3.79 -30.27
N LEU A 36 -9.51 -4.57 -30.21
CA LEU A 36 -10.71 -4.24 -29.43
C LEU A 36 -10.42 -4.28 -27.91
N ALA A 37 -9.67 -5.26 -27.44
CA ALA A 37 -9.24 -5.33 -26.04
C ALA A 37 -8.30 -4.16 -25.68
N PHE A 38 -7.40 -3.76 -26.58
CA PHE A 38 -6.52 -2.60 -26.38
C PHE A 38 -7.30 -1.28 -26.43
N GLN A 39 -8.25 -1.13 -27.34
CA GLN A 39 -9.12 0.05 -27.38
C GLN A 39 -10.07 0.14 -26.18
N THR A 40 -10.64 -0.97 -25.73
CA THR A 40 -11.49 -0.99 -24.53
C THR A 40 -10.66 -0.66 -23.27
N THR A 41 -9.42 -1.13 -23.17
CA THR A 41 -8.52 -0.76 -22.09
C THR A 41 -8.06 0.70 -22.16
N LEU A 42 -7.78 1.24 -23.34
CA LEU A 42 -7.46 2.65 -23.53
C LEU A 42 -8.66 3.56 -23.24
N ILE A 43 -9.84 3.21 -23.72
CA ILE A 43 -11.07 3.95 -23.47
C ILE A 43 -11.44 3.90 -21.98
N SER A 44 -11.34 2.73 -21.34
CA SER A 44 -11.56 2.61 -19.89
C SER A 44 -10.53 3.41 -19.09
N ARG A 45 -9.24 3.40 -19.49
CA ARG A 45 -8.18 4.18 -18.86
C ARG A 45 -8.36 5.70 -19.04
N TYR A 46 -8.81 6.14 -20.20
CA TYR A 46 -9.11 7.56 -20.47
C TYR A 46 -10.35 8.03 -19.70
N PHE A 47 -11.40 7.22 -19.68
CA PHE A 47 -12.62 7.48 -18.88
C PHE A 47 -12.34 7.48 -17.40
N LEU A 48 -11.49 6.58 -16.88
CA LEU A 48 -11.11 6.57 -15.46
C LEU A 48 -10.27 7.81 -15.06
N GLY A 49 -9.42 8.31 -15.97
CA GLY A 49 -8.70 9.56 -15.75
C GLY A 49 -9.63 10.79 -15.60
N GLN A 50 -10.77 10.79 -16.30
CA GLN A 50 -11.82 11.80 -16.14
C GLN A 50 -12.60 11.63 -14.83
N TYR A 51 -12.85 10.39 -14.38
CA TYR A 51 -13.52 10.10 -13.10
C TYR A 51 -12.66 10.30 -11.87
N PHE A 52 -11.35 10.53 -12.01
CA PHE A 52 -10.46 10.84 -10.89
C PHE A 52 -10.98 11.97 -10.03
N TRP A 53 -11.34 13.10 -10.64
CA TRP A 53 -11.90 14.24 -9.94
C TRP A 53 -13.26 13.95 -9.30
N VAL A 54 -14.08 13.12 -9.95
CA VAL A 54 -15.38 12.69 -9.42
C VAL A 54 -15.18 11.79 -8.20
N ILE A 55 -14.23 10.85 -8.23
CA ILE A 55 -13.90 9.98 -7.11
C ILE A 55 -13.32 10.80 -5.95
N MET A 56 -12.37 11.69 -6.23
CA MET A 56 -11.83 12.59 -5.19
C MET A 56 -12.87 13.53 -4.62
N ALA A 57 -13.74 14.10 -5.46
CA ALA A 57 -14.86 14.93 -5.02
C ALA A 57 -15.87 14.13 -4.18
N SER A 58 -16.20 12.89 -4.56
CA SER A 58 -17.10 12.02 -3.79
C SER A 58 -16.50 11.66 -2.42
N PHE A 59 -15.20 11.39 -2.33
CA PHE A 59 -14.52 11.19 -1.06
C PHE A 59 -14.50 12.46 -0.21
N ALA A 60 -14.24 13.63 -0.81
CA ALA A 60 -14.27 14.92 -0.11
C ALA A 60 -15.67 15.24 0.40
N ILE A 61 -16.71 14.97 -0.40
CA ILE A 61 -18.12 15.16 -0.03
C ILE A 61 -18.50 14.19 1.09
N LEU A 62 -18.15 12.89 0.99
CA LEU A 62 -18.42 11.91 2.05
C LEU A 62 -17.73 12.29 3.36
N PHE A 63 -16.48 12.74 3.29
CA PHE A 63 -15.74 13.18 4.46
C PHE A 63 -16.35 14.47 5.04
N GLY A 64 -16.72 15.41 4.19
CA GLY A 64 -17.43 16.64 4.58
C GLY A 64 -18.80 16.36 5.21
N CYS A 65 -19.61 15.48 4.61
CA CYS A 65 -20.88 15.03 5.16
C CYS A 65 -20.70 14.31 6.51
N TYR A 66 -19.68 13.45 6.64
CA TYR A 66 -19.35 12.79 7.89
C TYR A 66 -18.91 13.80 8.96
N TYR A 67 -18.13 14.82 8.59
CA TYR A 67 -17.70 15.88 9.50
C TYR A 67 -18.89 16.70 10.00
N VAL A 68 -19.78 17.14 9.08
CA VAL A 68 -21.02 17.84 9.42
C VAL A 68 -21.94 16.99 10.29
N TYR A 69 -22.12 15.72 9.92
CA TYR A 69 -22.88 14.76 10.75
C TYR A 69 -22.28 14.63 12.16
N SER A 70 -20.96 14.56 12.27
CA SER A 70 -20.24 14.48 13.54
C SER A 70 -20.47 15.73 14.39
N CYS A 71 -20.42 16.92 13.79
CA CYS A 71 -20.71 18.19 14.46
C CYS A 71 -22.18 18.26 14.94
N VAL A 72 -23.13 17.88 14.09
CA VAL A 72 -24.58 17.85 14.45
C VAL A 72 -24.88 16.78 15.51
N ALA A 73 -24.21 15.63 15.47
CA ALA A 73 -24.35 14.62 16.50
C ALA A 73 -23.77 15.10 17.85
N ALA A 74 -22.71 15.91 17.79
CA ALA A 74 -22.13 16.57 18.97
C ALA A 74 -23.14 17.45 19.70
N THR A 75 -23.87 18.29 18.95
CA THR A 75 -24.89 19.17 19.54
C THR A 75 -26.07 18.39 20.14
N LYS A 76 -26.30 17.15 19.66
CA LYS A 76 -27.34 16.23 20.18
C LYS A 76 -26.84 15.27 21.28
N GLY A 77 -25.63 15.45 21.79
CA GLY A 77 -25.04 14.60 22.84
C GLY A 77 -24.73 13.16 22.41
N LYS A 78 -24.75 12.86 21.10
CA LYS A 78 -24.40 11.54 20.57
C LYS A 78 -22.91 11.47 20.26
N PHE A 79 -22.23 10.48 20.81
CA PHE A 79 -20.80 10.24 20.55
C PHE A 79 -20.62 9.60 19.16
N THR A 80 -19.95 10.28 18.26
CA THR A 80 -19.51 9.76 16.97
C THR A 80 -18.04 9.30 17.05
N ILE A 81 -17.64 8.36 16.18
CA ILE A 81 -16.26 7.84 16.14
C ILE A 81 -15.25 9.00 15.98
N GLY A 82 -15.55 10.01 15.14
CA GLY A 82 -14.69 11.18 14.97
C GLY A 82 -14.52 12.01 16.24
N MET A 83 -15.56 12.16 17.04
CA MET A 83 -15.47 12.85 18.34
C MET A 83 -14.65 12.06 19.35
N VAL A 84 -14.78 10.74 19.35
CA VAL A 84 -13.96 9.86 20.20
C VAL A 84 -12.49 9.97 19.79
N MET A 85 -12.18 9.92 18.49
CA MET A 85 -10.81 10.11 17.98
C MET A 85 -10.26 11.50 18.31
N HIS A 86 -11.05 12.56 18.12
CA HIS A 86 -10.66 13.92 18.50
C HIS A 86 -10.44 14.05 20.00
N GLY A 87 -11.31 13.48 20.82
CA GLY A 87 -11.18 13.47 22.27
C GLY A 87 -9.93 12.70 22.73
N VAL A 88 -9.63 11.57 22.12
CA VAL A 88 -8.39 10.81 22.35
C VAL A 88 -7.17 11.63 21.95
N TRP A 89 -7.21 12.30 20.78
CA TRP A 89 -6.11 13.16 20.34
C TRP A 89 -5.89 14.36 21.27
N CYS A 90 -6.94 15.04 21.68
CA CYS A 90 -6.83 16.16 22.63
C CYS A 90 -6.30 15.70 23.99
N ARG A 91 -6.74 14.53 24.48
CA ARG A 91 -6.34 14.04 25.82
C ARG A 91 -4.98 13.36 25.83
N TYR A 92 -4.67 12.57 24.81
CA TYR A 92 -3.47 11.72 24.76
C TYR A 92 -2.48 12.09 23.65
N GLY A 93 -2.75 13.12 22.84
CA GLY A 93 -1.90 13.52 21.71
C GLY A 93 -0.48 13.85 22.12
N PHE A 94 -0.29 14.50 23.29
CA PHE A 94 1.03 14.76 23.86
C PHE A 94 1.77 13.45 24.18
N LEU A 95 1.09 12.49 24.80
CA LEU A 95 1.65 11.18 25.11
C LEU A 95 2.00 10.39 23.85
N ILE A 96 1.11 10.37 22.86
CA ILE A 96 1.34 9.73 21.56
C ILE A 96 2.60 10.33 20.93
N LYS A 97 2.72 11.64 20.88
CA LYS A 97 3.89 12.34 20.33
C LYS A 97 5.19 11.97 21.08
N GLN A 98 5.14 11.89 22.41
CA GLN A 98 6.28 11.49 23.22
C GLN A 98 6.69 10.04 23.00
N LEU A 99 5.72 9.11 22.93
CA LEU A 99 5.99 7.69 22.65
C LEU A 99 6.59 7.51 21.25
N VAL A 100 6.00 8.13 20.23
CA VAL A 100 6.51 8.09 18.85
C VAL A 100 7.93 8.67 18.78
N SER A 101 8.15 9.84 19.39
CA SER A 101 9.48 10.47 19.43
C SER A 101 10.52 9.59 20.15
N ARG A 102 10.13 8.97 21.28
CA ARG A 102 10.98 8.03 22.01
C ARG A 102 11.36 6.84 21.14
N ASP A 103 10.38 6.20 20.53
CA ASP A 103 10.59 4.99 19.74
C ASP A 103 11.46 5.27 18.52
N PHE A 104 11.20 6.39 17.82
CA PHE A 104 12.01 6.82 16.69
C PHE A 104 13.45 7.14 17.09
N LYS A 105 13.66 7.91 18.19
CA LYS A 105 14.99 8.22 18.68
C LYS A 105 15.74 6.98 19.16
N THR A 106 15.04 6.03 19.79
CA THR A 106 15.65 4.80 20.32
C THR A 106 16.18 3.92 19.20
N LYS A 107 15.47 3.84 18.06
CA LYS A 107 15.86 3.05 16.89
C LYS A 107 17.23 3.47 16.34
N TYR A 108 17.53 4.76 16.37
CA TYR A 108 18.76 5.32 15.78
C TYR A 108 19.80 5.78 16.82
N LYS A 109 19.53 5.55 18.12
CA LYS A 109 20.44 5.88 19.20
C LYS A 109 21.72 5.06 19.05
N ARG A 110 22.87 5.72 19.11
CA ARG A 110 24.21 5.14 18.96
C ARG A 110 24.59 4.70 17.55
N SER A 111 23.82 5.03 16.53
CA SER A 111 24.20 4.76 15.13
C SER A 111 25.00 5.95 14.55
N VAL A 112 26.11 5.66 13.88
CA VAL A 112 26.93 6.67 13.19
C VAL A 112 26.17 7.34 12.06
N LEU A 113 25.44 6.56 11.26
CA LEU A 113 24.65 7.05 10.15
C LEU A 113 23.24 7.49 10.57
N GLY A 114 22.81 7.13 11.79
CA GLY A 114 21.53 7.57 12.36
C GLY A 114 20.34 7.32 11.41
N TYR A 115 19.60 8.39 11.12
CA TYR A 115 18.42 8.36 10.25
C TYR A 115 18.72 8.02 8.77
N LEU A 116 19.98 8.14 8.35
CA LEU A 116 20.37 7.81 6.99
C LEU A 116 20.15 6.31 6.68
N TRP A 117 20.15 5.46 7.69
CA TRP A 117 19.82 4.05 7.52
C TRP A 117 18.41 3.80 7.01
N SER A 118 17.43 4.62 7.36
CA SER A 118 16.05 4.49 6.80
C SER A 118 16.02 4.75 5.30
N PHE A 119 16.94 5.57 4.81
CA PHE A 119 17.11 5.86 3.38
C PHE A 119 17.96 4.79 2.69
N LEU A 120 19.09 4.41 3.27
CA LEU A 120 20.04 3.48 2.67
C LEU A 120 19.54 2.04 2.65
N ASN A 121 18.89 1.57 3.70
CA ASN A 121 18.49 0.18 3.82
C ASN A 121 17.59 -0.31 2.65
N PRO A 122 16.50 0.39 2.27
CA PRO A 122 15.72 0.01 1.08
C PRO A 122 16.53 0.00 -0.21
N LEU A 123 17.43 0.97 -0.39
CA LEU A 123 18.28 1.05 -1.59
C LEU A 123 19.28 -0.10 -1.66
N MET A 124 19.96 -0.40 -0.56
CA MET A 124 20.92 -1.51 -0.50
C MET A 124 20.23 -2.85 -0.73
N THR A 125 19.07 -3.05 -0.10
CA THR A 125 18.25 -4.25 -0.33
C THR A 125 17.81 -4.37 -1.78
N MET A 126 17.35 -3.27 -2.38
CA MET A 126 16.99 -3.23 -3.80
C MET A 126 18.20 -3.55 -4.68
N MET A 127 19.38 -2.99 -4.39
CA MET A 127 20.58 -3.22 -5.18
C MET A 127 20.98 -4.70 -5.16
N VAL A 128 20.98 -5.34 -4.00
CA VAL A 128 21.28 -6.77 -3.86
C VAL A 128 20.25 -7.60 -4.63
N GLN A 129 18.96 -7.34 -4.44
CA GLN A 129 17.89 -8.07 -5.15
C GLN A 129 17.95 -7.82 -6.65
N TYR A 130 18.26 -6.60 -7.09
CA TYR A 130 18.42 -6.27 -8.49
C TYR A 130 19.54 -7.09 -9.15
N ILE A 131 20.72 -7.19 -8.53
CA ILE A 131 21.84 -8.00 -9.04
C ILE A 131 21.43 -9.47 -9.18
N VAL A 132 20.75 -10.04 -8.18
CA VAL A 132 20.34 -11.44 -8.19
C VAL A 132 19.24 -11.70 -9.21
N PHE A 133 18.17 -10.93 -9.18
CA PHE A 133 16.96 -11.21 -9.95
C PHE A 133 16.98 -10.67 -11.38
N SER A 134 17.79 -9.63 -11.67
CA SER A 134 17.95 -9.13 -13.05
C SER A 134 18.57 -10.18 -13.97
N GLN A 135 19.45 -11.05 -13.43
CA GLN A 135 20.06 -12.15 -14.19
C GLN A 135 19.11 -13.33 -14.34
N LEU A 136 18.29 -13.63 -13.32
CA LEU A 136 17.38 -14.77 -13.31
C LEU A 136 16.15 -14.54 -14.19
N PHE A 137 15.55 -13.37 -14.12
CA PHE A 137 14.29 -13.07 -14.81
C PHE A 137 14.48 -12.31 -16.14
N ARG A 138 15.73 -12.05 -16.56
CA ARG A 138 16.12 -11.39 -17.82
C ARG A 138 15.01 -10.49 -18.40
N SER A 139 14.73 -9.41 -17.68
CA SER A 139 14.11 -8.18 -18.22
C SER A 139 12.71 -8.25 -18.86
N ASN A 140 11.80 -9.07 -18.40
CA ASN A 140 10.39 -8.94 -18.84
C ASN A 140 9.59 -7.88 -18.07
N ILE A 141 10.22 -7.17 -17.13
CA ILE A 141 9.58 -6.13 -16.33
C ILE A 141 10.14 -4.78 -16.70
N GLU A 142 9.29 -3.91 -17.21
CA GLU A 142 9.65 -2.50 -17.44
C GLU A 142 10.03 -1.84 -16.11
N ASN A 143 11.16 -1.11 -16.12
CA ASN A 143 11.66 -0.37 -14.95
C ASN A 143 11.79 -1.22 -13.67
N PHE A 144 12.44 -2.37 -13.80
CA PHE A 144 12.63 -3.33 -12.70
C PHE A 144 13.13 -2.72 -11.37
N PRO A 145 14.03 -1.69 -11.33
CA PRO A 145 14.42 -1.03 -10.08
C PRO A 145 13.23 -0.39 -9.34
N VAL A 146 12.34 0.30 -10.06
CA VAL A 146 11.13 0.93 -9.49
C VAL A 146 10.16 -0.15 -9.00
N TYR A 147 10.00 -1.22 -9.78
CA TYR A 147 9.17 -2.37 -9.45
C TYR A 147 9.64 -3.03 -8.14
N LEU A 148 10.94 -3.27 -7.97
CA LEU A 148 11.53 -3.84 -6.76
C LEU A 148 11.38 -2.90 -5.57
N LEU A 149 11.83 -1.65 -5.72
CA LEU A 149 11.90 -0.71 -4.60
C LEU A 149 10.53 -0.36 -4.06
N SER A 150 9.51 -0.22 -4.91
CA SER A 150 8.13 0.00 -4.46
C SER A 150 7.62 -1.16 -3.60
N GLY A 151 7.85 -2.40 -4.01
CA GLY A 151 7.51 -3.58 -3.23
C GLY A 151 8.26 -3.67 -1.91
N ILE A 152 9.59 -3.47 -1.93
CA ILE A 152 10.45 -3.50 -0.73
C ILE A 152 10.01 -2.47 0.30
N VAL A 153 9.79 -1.22 -0.10
CA VAL A 153 9.42 -0.11 0.81
C VAL A 153 8.10 -0.40 1.52
N LEU A 154 7.07 -0.80 0.78
CA LEU A 154 5.76 -1.06 1.37
C LEU A 154 5.74 -2.31 2.24
N PHE A 155 6.37 -3.38 1.76
CA PHE A 155 6.41 -4.64 2.50
C PHE A 155 7.28 -4.54 3.75
N SER A 156 8.42 -3.83 3.70
CA SER A 156 9.26 -3.55 4.86
C SER A 156 8.52 -2.74 5.91
N PHE A 157 7.75 -1.72 5.50
CA PHE A 157 6.90 -0.98 6.41
C PHE A 157 5.87 -1.88 7.09
N PHE A 158 5.18 -2.74 6.34
CA PHE A 158 4.21 -3.67 6.89
C PHE A 158 4.86 -4.59 7.93
N THR A 159 5.96 -5.25 7.59
CA THR A 159 6.64 -6.19 8.48
C THR A 159 7.20 -5.50 9.72
N GLU A 160 7.78 -4.31 9.56
CA GLU A 160 8.31 -3.52 10.67
C GLU A 160 7.20 -3.05 11.61
N SER A 161 6.13 -2.44 11.06
CA SER A 161 5.06 -1.85 11.86
C SER A 161 4.29 -2.89 12.67
N VAL A 162 3.94 -4.00 12.03
CA VAL A 162 3.21 -5.10 12.68
C VAL A 162 4.11 -5.85 13.65
N GLY A 163 5.37 -6.11 13.29
CA GLY A 163 6.34 -6.77 14.18
C GLY A 163 6.62 -5.97 15.46
N GLN A 164 6.81 -4.65 15.36
CA GLN A 164 6.97 -3.79 16.54
C GLN A 164 5.67 -3.66 17.33
N GLY A 165 4.54 -3.61 16.64
CA GLY A 165 3.23 -3.51 17.26
C GLY A 165 2.82 -4.77 18.02
N LEU A 166 3.23 -5.94 17.56
CA LEU A 166 2.98 -7.23 18.20
C LEU A 166 3.44 -7.24 19.66
N THR A 167 4.64 -6.76 19.95
CA THR A 167 5.21 -6.72 21.30
C THR A 167 4.84 -5.45 22.07
N ALA A 168 4.04 -4.53 21.52
CA ALA A 168 3.81 -3.20 22.07
C ALA A 168 3.25 -3.18 23.48
N ILE A 169 2.34 -4.09 23.84
CA ILE A 169 1.74 -4.18 25.17
C ILE A 169 2.77 -4.67 26.17
N LEU A 170 3.47 -5.76 25.87
CA LEU A 170 4.47 -6.35 26.75
C LEU A 170 5.65 -5.41 26.98
N ALA A 171 6.13 -4.76 25.94
CA ALA A 171 7.24 -3.79 26.03
C ALA A 171 6.91 -2.54 26.86
N ASN A 172 5.64 -2.19 27.02
CA ASN A 172 5.19 -1.05 27.81
C ASN A 172 4.42 -1.44 29.07
N ALA A 173 4.51 -2.70 29.53
CA ALA A 173 3.80 -3.19 30.70
C ALA A 173 4.07 -2.35 31.96
N SER A 174 5.32 -1.94 32.20
CA SER A 174 5.69 -1.09 33.33
C SER A 174 5.07 0.31 33.28
N LEU A 175 4.74 0.82 32.10
CA LEU A 175 4.06 2.11 31.93
C LEU A 175 2.55 1.94 32.12
N ILE A 176 1.98 0.86 31.61
CA ILE A 176 0.56 0.52 31.74
C ILE A 176 0.13 0.38 33.19
N THR A 177 1.02 -0.17 34.04
CA THR A 177 0.73 -0.34 35.49
C THR A 177 0.84 0.96 36.28
N LYS A 178 1.59 1.96 35.80
CA LYS A 178 1.83 3.23 36.53
C LYS A 178 0.89 4.35 36.10
N VAL A 179 0.40 4.35 34.88
CA VAL A 179 -0.40 5.44 34.29
C VAL A 179 -1.65 4.85 33.65
N TYR A 180 -2.81 5.39 34.01
CA TYR A 180 -4.07 4.98 33.40
C TYR A 180 -4.19 5.57 32.00
N VAL A 181 -3.78 4.77 31.02
CA VAL A 181 -3.86 5.09 29.59
C VAL A 181 -4.55 3.96 28.86
N PRO A 182 -5.48 4.23 27.93
CA PRO A 182 -6.11 3.18 27.13
C PRO A 182 -5.07 2.32 26.41
N LYS A 183 -5.13 1.01 26.57
CA LYS A 183 -4.12 0.06 26.09
C LYS A 183 -3.91 0.10 24.57
N TYR A 184 -4.96 0.46 23.79
CA TYR A 184 -4.86 0.54 22.33
C TYR A 184 -3.90 1.62 21.82
N ILE A 185 -3.55 2.61 22.66
CA ILE A 185 -2.61 3.67 22.29
C ILE A 185 -1.21 3.10 21.99
N TYR A 186 -0.77 2.09 22.73
CA TYR A 186 0.57 1.51 22.57
C TYR A 186 0.78 0.82 21.21
N PRO A 187 -0.10 -0.09 20.73
CA PRO A 187 0.02 -0.66 19.40
C PRO A 187 -0.07 0.41 18.29
N VAL A 188 -1.01 1.36 18.41
CA VAL A 188 -1.17 2.43 17.42
C VAL A 188 0.07 3.30 17.32
N THR A 189 0.69 3.67 18.46
CA THR A 189 1.92 4.49 18.44
C THR A 189 3.09 3.78 17.77
N LYS A 190 3.18 2.45 17.82
CA LYS A 190 4.20 1.69 17.08
C LYS A 190 4.01 1.79 15.57
N VAL A 191 2.79 1.62 15.08
CA VAL A 191 2.48 1.77 13.65
C VAL A 191 2.76 3.21 13.18
N VAL A 192 2.34 4.22 13.96
CA VAL A 192 2.61 5.63 13.64
C VAL A 192 4.12 5.94 13.67
N SER A 193 4.88 5.35 14.60
CA SER A 193 6.34 5.51 14.64
C SER A 193 7.00 4.91 13.41
N SER A 194 6.58 3.71 12.97
CA SER A 194 7.08 3.07 11.77
C SER A 194 6.69 3.82 10.48
N SER A 195 5.56 4.55 10.48
CA SER A 195 5.16 5.35 9.32
C SER A 195 6.13 6.49 9.01
N ILE A 196 6.86 7.00 10.01
CA ILE A 196 7.91 8.00 9.78
C ILE A 196 9.02 7.38 8.90
N ASN A 197 9.41 6.14 9.17
CA ASN A 197 10.40 5.42 8.34
C ASN A 197 9.87 5.19 6.93
N LEU A 198 8.57 4.86 6.78
CA LEU A 198 7.94 4.74 5.46
C LEU A 198 8.08 6.05 4.66
N PHE A 199 7.74 7.19 5.26
CA PHE A 199 7.85 8.48 4.56
C PHE A 199 9.30 8.82 4.17
N ILE A 200 10.28 8.49 5.02
CA ILE A 200 11.69 8.64 4.69
C ILE A 200 12.08 7.70 3.53
N SER A 201 11.59 6.46 3.52
CA SER A 201 11.88 5.47 2.48
C SER A 201 11.17 5.76 1.15
N LEU A 202 10.14 6.61 1.13
CA LEU A 202 9.55 7.10 -0.13
C LEU A 202 10.49 8.06 -0.88
N ILE A 203 11.40 8.76 -0.18
CA ILE A 203 12.35 9.68 -0.81
C ILE A 203 13.26 8.94 -1.80
N PRO A 204 14.01 7.86 -1.40
CA PRO A 204 14.81 7.10 -2.35
C PRO A 204 13.96 6.47 -3.47
N LEU A 205 12.73 6.05 -3.20
CA LEU A 205 11.83 5.55 -4.23
C LEU A 205 11.56 6.62 -5.31
N MET A 206 11.24 7.84 -4.89
CA MET A 206 11.02 8.96 -5.82
C MET A 206 12.29 9.32 -6.61
N ILE A 207 13.45 9.27 -5.97
CA ILE A 207 14.75 9.51 -6.65
C ILE A 207 14.98 8.44 -7.74
N VAL A 208 14.74 7.16 -7.44
CA VAL A 208 14.91 6.08 -8.42
C VAL A 208 13.92 6.21 -9.57
N VAL A 209 12.67 6.61 -9.31
CA VAL A 209 11.67 6.92 -10.36
C VAL A 209 12.16 8.01 -11.30
N LEU A 210 12.75 9.09 -10.76
CA LEU A 210 13.32 10.18 -11.56
C LEU A 210 14.54 9.74 -12.38
N LEU A 211 15.45 8.97 -11.77
CA LEU A 211 16.67 8.47 -12.42
C LEU A 211 16.38 7.47 -13.54
N THR A 212 15.30 6.70 -13.44
CA THR A 212 14.86 5.76 -14.48
C THR A 212 14.11 6.42 -15.62
N GLY A 213 13.93 7.76 -15.58
CA GLY A 213 13.29 8.52 -16.67
C GLY A 213 11.78 8.32 -16.77
N GLN A 214 11.14 7.81 -15.71
CA GLN A 214 9.69 7.68 -15.68
C GLN A 214 9.01 9.05 -15.68
N ARG A 215 7.93 9.17 -16.48
CA ARG A 215 7.18 10.43 -16.54
C ARG A 215 6.33 10.58 -15.27
N ILE A 216 6.60 11.66 -14.53
CA ILE A 216 5.77 12.05 -13.40
C ILE A 216 4.43 12.54 -13.94
N THR A 217 3.38 11.75 -13.74
CA THR A 217 2.01 12.10 -14.11
C THR A 217 1.23 12.64 -12.92
N LYS A 218 0.07 13.24 -13.17
CA LYS A 218 -0.84 13.69 -12.10
C LYS A 218 -1.32 12.53 -11.21
N ALA A 219 -1.20 11.28 -11.68
CA ALA A 219 -1.56 10.09 -10.90
C ALA A 219 -0.76 9.96 -9.59
N ILE A 220 0.42 10.58 -9.49
CA ILE A 220 1.24 10.57 -8.26
C ILE A 220 0.51 11.15 -7.05
N LEU A 221 -0.46 12.05 -7.28
CA LEU A 221 -1.31 12.61 -6.22
C LEU A 221 -2.23 11.56 -5.55
N LEU A 222 -2.38 10.37 -6.16
CA LEU A 222 -3.14 9.24 -5.61
C LEU A 222 -2.33 8.39 -4.62
N ILE A 223 -1.01 8.53 -4.57
CA ILE A 223 -0.14 7.74 -3.67
C ILE A 223 -0.59 7.79 -2.19
N PRO A 224 -1.05 8.93 -1.62
CA PRO A 224 -1.51 8.96 -0.24
C PRO A 224 -2.66 7.98 0.06
N PHE A 225 -3.50 7.65 -0.93
CA PHE A 225 -4.63 6.76 -0.73
C PHE A 225 -4.21 5.33 -0.31
N PRO A 226 -3.41 4.58 -1.09
CA PRO A 226 -2.98 3.24 -0.68
C PRO A 226 -2.10 3.26 0.57
N LEU A 227 -1.34 4.35 0.83
CA LEU A 227 -0.56 4.49 2.05
C LEU A 227 -1.44 4.60 3.30
N ILE A 228 -2.51 5.39 3.24
CA ILE A 228 -3.49 5.49 4.35
C ILE A 228 -4.20 4.14 4.55
N CYS A 229 -4.62 3.48 3.47
CA CYS A 229 -5.21 2.15 3.53
C CYS A 229 -4.26 1.13 4.18
N LEU A 230 -2.99 1.14 3.79
CA LEU A 230 -1.96 0.29 4.37
C LEU A 230 -1.72 0.58 5.85
N LEU A 231 -1.71 1.85 6.27
CA LEU A 231 -1.62 2.24 7.69
C LEU A 231 -2.79 1.67 8.51
N ILE A 232 -4.01 1.81 8.00
CA ILE A 232 -5.23 1.28 8.64
C ILE A 232 -5.15 -0.25 8.73
N PHE A 233 -4.71 -0.91 7.66
CA PHE A 233 -4.49 -2.36 7.63
C PHE A 233 -3.48 -2.80 8.69
N CYS A 234 -2.32 -2.13 8.78
CA CYS A 234 -1.30 -2.42 9.79
C CYS A 234 -1.81 -2.24 11.22
N ILE A 235 -2.64 -1.21 11.49
CA ILE A 235 -3.25 -1.03 12.81
C ILE A 235 -4.17 -2.20 13.15
N GLY A 236 -5.02 -2.64 12.21
CA GLY A 236 -5.91 -3.79 12.40
C GLY A 236 -5.14 -5.08 12.68
N MET A 237 -4.13 -5.39 11.87
CA MET A 237 -3.24 -6.54 12.07
C MET A 237 -2.50 -6.48 13.40
N THR A 238 -2.01 -5.31 13.77
CA THR A 238 -1.31 -5.10 15.04
C THR A 238 -2.24 -5.36 16.23
N PHE A 239 -3.50 -4.93 16.19
CA PHE A 239 -4.46 -5.23 17.25
C PHE A 239 -4.70 -6.73 17.42
N MET A 240 -4.84 -7.48 16.32
CA MET A 240 -5.01 -8.93 16.37
C MET A 240 -3.80 -9.61 17.00
N LEU A 241 -2.61 -9.30 16.49
CA LEU A 241 -1.38 -9.98 16.88
C LEU A 241 -0.90 -9.58 18.28
N CYS A 242 -1.01 -8.31 18.67
CA CYS A 242 -0.63 -7.92 20.03
C CYS A 242 -1.56 -8.51 21.10
N THR A 243 -2.83 -8.74 20.76
CA THR A 243 -3.74 -9.46 21.66
C THR A 243 -3.31 -10.93 21.76
N SER A 244 -3.03 -11.58 20.64
CA SER A 244 -2.56 -12.97 20.62
C SER A 244 -1.27 -13.15 21.41
N GLU A 245 -0.31 -12.24 21.28
CA GLU A 245 0.99 -12.25 21.96
C GLU A 245 0.86 -12.19 23.51
N VAL A 246 -0.14 -11.47 24.01
CA VAL A 246 -0.40 -11.41 25.46
C VAL A 246 -0.79 -12.77 26.04
N PHE A 247 -1.52 -13.58 25.25
CA PHE A 247 -1.94 -14.94 25.66
C PHE A 247 -0.91 -16.01 25.30
N PHE A 248 -0.31 -15.88 24.12
CA PHE A 248 0.63 -16.86 23.56
C PHE A 248 1.90 -16.15 23.10
N ARG A 249 2.95 -16.18 23.92
CA ARG A 249 4.25 -15.55 23.63
C ARG A 249 4.95 -16.13 22.40
N ASP A 250 4.51 -17.30 21.94
CA ASP A 250 5.03 -17.93 20.72
C ASP A 250 4.51 -17.26 19.44
N THR A 251 3.51 -16.39 19.55
CA THR A 251 2.97 -15.61 18.40
C THR A 251 4.06 -14.84 17.67
N GLN A 252 5.05 -14.33 18.37
CA GLN A 252 6.20 -13.63 17.79
C GLN A 252 7.00 -14.54 16.83
N TYR A 253 7.24 -15.79 17.19
CA TYR A 253 7.96 -16.75 16.34
C TYR A 253 7.11 -17.19 15.14
N LEU A 254 5.83 -17.47 15.38
CA LEU A 254 4.87 -17.79 14.33
C LEU A 254 4.73 -16.64 13.33
N TRP A 255 4.71 -15.40 13.80
CA TRP A 255 4.68 -14.22 12.95
C TRP A 255 5.91 -14.11 12.05
N GLY A 256 7.10 -14.43 12.55
CA GLY A 256 8.32 -14.47 11.74
C GLY A 256 8.20 -15.45 10.55
N VAL A 257 7.71 -16.66 10.80
CA VAL A 257 7.49 -17.67 9.75
C VAL A 257 6.37 -17.23 8.79
N ALA A 258 5.26 -16.71 9.32
CA ALA A 258 4.15 -16.22 8.51
C ALA A 258 4.59 -15.07 7.59
N THR A 259 5.39 -14.13 8.10
CA THR A 259 5.93 -13.01 7.31
C THR A 259 6.84 -13.49 6.20
N LEU A 260 7.69 -14.48 6.46
CA LEU A 260 8.54 -15.09 5.44
C LEU A 260 7.70 -15.73 4.32
N ALA A 261 6.69 -16.54 4.69
CA ALA A 261 5.77 -17.13 3.72
C ALA A 261 5.02 -16.06 2.92
N TRP A 262 4.58 -14.98 3.58
CA TRP A 262 3.88 -13.87 2.93
C TRP A 262 4.77 -13.09 1.96
N THR A 263 6.07 -12.96 2.27
CA THR A 263 7.06 -12.35 1.37
C THR A 263 7.11 -13.07 0.02
N TYR A 264 7.11 -14.41 0.05
CA TYR A 264 7.12 -15.22 -1.18
C TYR A 264 5.75 -15.36 -1.84
N ALA A 265 4.66 -15.24 -1.09
CA ALA A 265 3.30 -15.23 -1.63
C ALA A 265 2.95 -13.90 -2.33
N THR A 266 3.72 -12.84 -2.07
CA THR A 266 3.54 -11.53 -2.71
C THR A 266 4.58 -11.37 -3.83
N PRO A 267 4.19 -10.98 -5.06
CA PRO A 267 5.15 -10.79 -6.17
C PRO A 267 5.99 -9.53 -5.96
N LEU A 268 6.97 -9.58 -5.03
CA LEU A 268 7.85 -8.47 -4.70
C LEU A 268 8.98 -8.33 -5.74
N PHE A 269 9.63 -9.44 -6.07
CA PHE A 269 10.86 -9.52 -6.87
C PHE A 269 10.71 -10.36 -8.15
N TYR A 270 9.55 -10.96 -8.37
CA TYR A 270 9.25 -11.73 -9.57
C TYR A 270 8.00 -11.18 -10.27
N PRO A 271 7.86 -11.34 -11.60
CA PRO A 271 6.70 -10.84 -12.33
C PRO A 271 5.45 -11.66 -12.01
N GLU A 272 4.31 -11.01 -12.03
CA GLU A 272 3.00 -11.60 -11.70
C GLU A 272 2.65 -12.81 -12.58
N ASN A 273 3.17 -12.86 -13.81
CA ASN A 273 2.90 -13.90 -14.81
C ASN A 273 3.54 -15.26 -14.47
N ILE A 274 4.48 -15.33 -13.52
CA ILE A 274 5.14 -16.58 -13.13
C ILE A 274 4.18 -17.47 -12.32
N ILE A 275 3.20 -16.87 -11.63
CA ILE A 275 2.28 -17.65 -10.81
C ILE A 275 1.25 -18.36 -11.73
N PRO A 276 1.21 -19.72 -11.68
CA PRO A 276 0.23 -20.47 -12.43
C PRO A 276 -1.20 -20.09 -12.07
N ASP A 277 -2.12 -20.16 -13.03
CA ASP A 277 -3.55 -19.80 -12.85
C ASP A 277 -4.19 -20.47 -11.66
N ARG A 278 -3.76 -21.69 -11.33
CA ARG A 278 -4.21 -22.46 -10.16
C ARG A 278 -3.99 -21.74 -8.85
N PHE A 279 -2.97 -20.88 -8.74
CA PHE A 279 -2.59 -20.17 -7.52
C PHE A 279 -2.90 -18.66 -7.58
N LYS A 280 -3.55 -18.16 -8.61
CA LYS A 280 -3.93 -16.74 -8.73
C LYS A 280 -4.85 -16.28 -7.59
N PHE A 281 -5.61 -17.19 -6.97
CA PHE A 281 -6.42 -16.86 -5.81
C PHE A 281 -5.59 -16.31 -4.66
N ILE A 282 -4.31 -16.74 -4.49
CA ILE A 282 -3.41 -16.22 -3.46
C ILE A 282 -3.17 -14.73 -3.67
N GLN A 283 -3.00 -14.29 -4.92
CA GLN A 283 -2.84 -12.86 -5.24
C GLN A 283 -4.12 -12.07 -4.94
N THR A 284 -5.29 -12.58 -5.36
CA THR A 284 -6.58 -11.91 -5.19
C THR A 284 -6.95 -11.70 -3.71
N TYR A 285 -6.61 -12.66 -2.84
CA TYR A 285 -6.89 -12.55 -1.40
C TYR A 285 -5.73 -11.96 -0.59
N ASN A 286 -4.62 -11.57 -1.24
CA ASN A 286 -3.47 -10.99 -0.56
C ASN A 286 -3.58 -9.45 -0.49
N PRO A 287 -3.84 -8.87 0.71
CA PRO A 287 -3.95 -7.41 0.85
C PRO A 287 -2.71 -6.66 0.39
N MET A 288 -1.51 -7.19 0.72
CA MET A 288 -0.25 -6.54 0.38
C MET A 288 -0.03 -6.46 -1.12
N TYR A 289 -0.52 -7.45 -1.88
CA TYR A 289 -0.48 -7.45 -3.34
C TYR A 289 -1.22 -6.23 -3.91
N HIS A 290 -2.44 -5.95 -3.44
CA HIS A 290 -3.26 -4.84 -3.94
C HIS A 290 -2.64 -3.46 -3.61
N TYR A 291 -2.10 -3.27 -2.41
CA TYR A 291 -1.42 -2.01 -2.06
C TYR A 291 -0.17 -1.77 -2.91
N ILE A 292 0.64 -2.80 -3.14
CA ILE A 292 1.85 -2.70 -3.95
C ILE A 292 1.51 -2.50 -5.43
N LYS A 293 0.56 -3.26 -5.97
CA LYS A 293 0.07 -3.14 -7.34
C LYS A 293 -0.49 -1.74 -7.62
N PHE A 294 -1.27 -1.20 -6.68
CA PHE A 294 -1.81 0.16 -6.78
C PHE A 294 -0.69 1.20 -6.98
N ILE A 295 0.37 1.13 -6.16
CA ILE A 295 1.50 2.06 -6.26
C ILE A 295 2.31 1.82 -7.54
N ARG A 296 2.48 0.57 -7.98
CA ARG A 296 3.17 0.22 -9.23
C ARG A 296 2.46 0.80 -10.45
N ILE A 297 1.15 0.68 -10.54
CA ILE A 297 0.35 1.26 -11.63
C ILE A 297 0.54 2.78 -11.69
N ILE A 298 0.60 3.47 -10.54
CA ILE A 298 0.83 4.91 -10.51
C ILE A 298 2.26 5.27 -10.94
N LEU A 299 3.28 4.55 -10.43
CA LEU A 299 4.68 4.92 -10.65
C LEU A 299 5.23 4.44 -11.99
N ILE A 300 4.78 3.28 -12.50
CA ILE A 300 5.30 2.67 -13.74
C ILE A 300 4.40 3.03 -14.92
N ASP A 301 3.10 2.76 -14.81
CA ASP A 301 2.14 3.03 -15.91
C ASP A 301 1.72 4.50 -15.96
N GLY A 302 1.86 5.24 -14.86
CA GLY A 302 1.50 6.66 -14.77
C GLY A 302 -0.01 6.95 -14.87
N VAL A 303 -0.85 5.94 -14.63
CA VAL A 303 -2.32 6.03 -14.76
C VAL A 303 -3.02 5.77 -13.42
N SER A 304 -4.30 6.13 -13.34
CA SER A 304 -5.14 5.79 -12.19
C SER A 304 -5.44 4.29 -12.22
N PRO A 305 -5.34 3.58 -11.09
CA PRO A 305 -5.78 2.19 -10.97
C PRO A 305 -7.27 2.02 -11.26
N THR A 306 -7.69 0.77 -11.49
CA THR A 306 -9.11 0.43 -11.70
C THR A 306 -9.93 0.62 -10.43
N PRO A 307 -11.25 0.88 -10.52
CA PRO A 307 -12.12 1.01 -9.35
C PRO A 307 -12.09 -0.19 -8.41
N GLU A 308 -11.85 -1.38 -8.97
CA GLU A 308 -11.74 -2.63 -8.21
C GLU A 308 -10.56 -2.59 -7.22
N GLU A 309 -9.40 -2.05 -7.65
CA GLU A 309 -8.22 -1.93 -6.78
C GLU A 309 -8.48 -0.96 -5.61
N TYR A 310 -9.23 0.12 -5.84
CA TYR A 310 -9.68 1.01 -4.75
C TYR A 310 -10.55 0.26 -3.75
N LEU A 311 -11.50 -0.55 -4.26
CA LEU A 311 -12.42 -1.32 -3.44
C LEU A 311 -11.66 -2.37 -2.60
N TYR A 312 -10.73 -3.12 -3.21
CA TYR A 312 -9.91 -4.10 -2.49
C TYR A 312 -9.07 -3.44 -1.39
N CYS A 313 -8.41 -2.30 -1.69
CA CYS A 313 -7.65 -1.57 -0.69
C CYS A 313 -8.50 -1.14 0.51
N LEU A 314 -9.72 -0.63 0.27
CA LEU A 314 -10.64 -0.23 1.34
C LEU A 314 -11.16 -1.44 2.13
N LEU A 315 -11.59 -2.50 1.42
CA LEU A 315 -12.19 -3.69 2.04
C LEU A 315 -11.20 -4.37 2.98
N PHE A 316 -9.96 -4.58 2.53
CA PHE A 316 -8.93 -5.19 3.37
C PHE A 316 -8.53 -4.28 4.54
N SER A 317 -8.44 -2.97 4.36
CA SER A 317 -8.06 -2.03 5.41
C SER A 317 -9.11 -1.98 6.51
N PHE A 318 -10.36 -1.71 6.15
CA PHE A 318 -11.44 -1.61 7.12
C PHE A 318 -11.86 -2.97 7.68
N GLY A 319 -11.84 -4.02 6.86
CA GLY A 319 -12.12 -5.39 7.31
C GLY A 319 -11.19 -5.82 8.44
N THR A 320 -9.88 -5.67 8.24
CA THR A 320 -8.88 -6.03 9.26
C THR A 320 -8.95 -5.11 10.47
N LEU A 321 -9.23 -3.80 10.29
CA LEU A 321 -9.39 -2.88 11.42
C LEU A 321 -10.60 -3.27 12.28
N ILE A 322 -11.75 -3.57 11.68
CA ILE A 322 -12.97 -3.96 12.41
C ILE A 322 -12.73 -5.24 13.19
N VAL A 323 -12.18 -6.26 12.53
CA VAL A 323 -11.90 -7.56 13.17
C VAL A 323 -10.86 -7.39 14.27
N GLY A 324 -9.77 -6.68 14.00
CA GLY A 324 -8.70 -6.41 14.98
C GLY A 324 -9.19 -5.63 16.19
N ALA A 325 -9.95 -4.56 15.97
CA ALA A 325 -10.52 -3.76 17.06
C ALA A 325 -11.56 -4.57 17.88
N TRP A 326 -12.34 -5.41 17.24
CA TRP A 326 -13.29 -6.28 17.93
C TRP A 326 -12.58 -7.31 18.82
N ILE A 327 -11.56 -8.01 18.29
CA ILE A 327 -10.74 -8.96 19.05
C ILE A 327 -10.07 -8.23 20.23
N PHE A 328 -9.43 -7.10 19.96
CA PHE A 328 -8.73 -6.32 20.96
C PHE A 328 -9.68 -5.88 22.08
N LYS A 329 -10.87 -5.36 21.74
CA LYS A 329 -11.89 -4.94 22.72
C LYS A 329 -12.42 -6.11 23.55
N LYS A 330 -12.60 -7.29 22.94
CA LYS A 330 -13.13 -8.47 23.62
C LYS A 330 -12.16 -9.04 24.67
N PHE A 331 -10.86 -8.95 24.40
CA PHE A 331 -9.80 -9.56 25.23
C PHE A 331 -8.93 -8.55 25.99
N GLN A 332 -9.29 -7.28 25.98
CA GLN A 332 -8.56 -6.19 26.65
C GLN A 332 -8.67 -6.25 28.22
#